data_ea6f09429c6029cd7610c1ed072c9b85
#
_entry.id   ea6f09429c6029cd7610c1ed072c9b85
#
_cell.length_a   1.000
_cell.length_b   1.000
_cell.length_c   1.000
_cell.angle_alpha   90.00
_cell.angle_beta   90.00
_cell.angle_gamma   90.00
#
_symmetry.space_group_name_H-M   'P 1'
#
loop_
_entity.id
_entity.type
_entity.pdbx_description
1 polymer ?
#
loop_
_entity_poly.entity_id
_entity_poly.type
_entity_poly.pdbx_seq_one_letter_code
_entity_poly.pdbx_strand_id
1 'polypeptide(L)'
;MIRGAICMSEQKYKRRWGDRRDGRWVRDVPGLQTIMAHILPNRTDCECYMQDSFDVTELLPFLAEKNASHPDYKTSVFHALLMCAARMVTERPKMNRFIQGRRMYERYEISLAFVAKRRFQDNGEEALMFFVPRGDETLDSLSARVVGKVAETRKSATSDGGIDSVIDGFAKIPRVLLMLIIRIIRWLDFWGVNPKALTDGDPNYSTIFLSNLGSIKAPAVYHHLNNYGTNSIMVTVGTIHKEERIMPDGSKQIRDVVDIGATLDERIADGFYFARSLKLVKHMFAHPELLDRPLNEPSGFDYE
;
A
#
# COMPACT_ATOMS: atom_id res chain seq x y z
N MET A 1 14.91 22.45 -2.16
CA MET A 1 13.62 22.64 -2.87
C MET A 1 13.04 21.27 -3.18
N ILE A 2 12.28 20.71 -2.23
CA ILE A 2 11.64 19.40 -2.36
C ILE A 2 10.28 19.65 -3.00
N ARG A 3 10.18 19.44 -4.31
CA ARG A 3 8.87 19.32 -4.97
C ARG A 3 8.37 17.91 -4.69
N GLY A 4 7.47 17.80 -3.72
CA GLY A 4 6.80 16.56 -3.37
C GLY A 4 6.08 15.96 -4.59
N ALA A 5 6.13 14.65 -4.71
CA ALA A 5 5.40 13.87 -5.70
C ALA A 5 3.91 13.78 -5.31
N ILE A 6 3.25 14.92 -5.26
CA ILE A 6 1.80 14.98 -5.09
C ILE A 6 1.22 14.99 -6.47
N CYS A 7 0.39 14.02 -6.74
CA CYS A 7 -0.47 13.87 -7.90
C CYS A 7 -0.06 14.77 -9.08
N MET A 8 0.74 14.25 -10.01
CA MET A 8 1.12 14.98 -11.22
C MET A 8 -0.10 15.20 -12.16
N SER A 9 -1.32 15.33 -11.57
CA SER A 9 -2.58 15.47 -12.30
C SER A 9 -2.79 16.83 -12.94
N GLU A 10 -2.03 17.86 -12.58
CA GLU A 10 -2.20 19.20 -13.17
C GLU A 10 -1.20 19.54 -14.28
N GLN A 11 -0.08 18.85 -14.37
CA GLN A 11 0.76 18.92 -15.57
C GLN A 11 0.69 17.58 -16.29
N LYS A 12 -0.03 17.54 -17.43
CA LYS A 12 -0.04 16.38 -18.34
C LYS A 12 1.40 16.00 -18.68
N TYR A 13 1.99 15.07 -17.90
CA TYR A 13 3.31 14.54 -18.20
C TYR A 13 3.27 13.91 -19.59
N LYS A 14 4.07 14.43 -20.52
CA LYS A 14 4.20 13.87 -21.86
C LYS A 14 5.06 12.60 -21.76
N ARG A 15 4.43 11.45 -21.93
CA ARG A 15 5.12 10.15 -21.93
C ARG A 15 6.28 10.17 -22.91
N ARG A 16 7.41 9.64 -22.48
CA ARG A 16 8.62 9.48 -23.28
C ARG A 16 8.73 8.03 -23.76
N TRP A 17 9.56 7.80 -24.76
CA TRP A 17 9.88 6.44 -25.17
C TRP A 17 10.44 5.61 -24.02
N GLY A 18 9.91 4.40 -23.83
CA GLY A 18 10.27 3.51 -22.74
C GLY A 18 9.47 3.70 -21.44
N ASP A 19 8.64 4.75 -21.33
CA ASP A 19 7.71 4.90 -20.23
C ASP A 19 6.54 3.91 -20.37
N ARG A 20 6.15 3.35 -19.25
CA ARG A 20 4.93 2.52 -19.14
C ARG A 20 3.70 3.40 -19.05
N ARG A 21 2.52 2.80 -19.16
CA ARG A 21 1.26 3.51 -18.94
C ARG A 21 1.06 3.91 -17.48
N ASP A 22 1.51 3.06 -16.57
CA ASP A 22 1.38 3.16 -15.12
C ASP A 22 2.57 3.83 -14.41
N GLY A 23 3.67 4.14 -15.16
CA GLY A 23 4.84 4.76 -14.56
C GLY A 23 5.88 5.25 -15.55
N ARG A 24 6.66 6.24 -15.13
CA ARG A 24 7.81 6.77 -15.86
C ARG A 24 9.05 5.94 -15.61
N TRP A 25 9.83 5.70 -16.65
CA TRP A 25 11.13 5.04 -16.51
C TRP A 25 12.12 5.94 -15.75
N VAL A 26 12.65 5.46 -14.64
CA VAL A 26 13.72 6.11 -13.88
C VAL A 26 15.05 5.81 -14.58
N ARG A 27 15.62 6.81 -15.25
CA ARG A 27 16.82 6.65 -16.09
C ARG A 27 18.11 6.86 -15.31
N ASP A 28 18.05 7.69 -14.27
CA ASP A 28 19.18 7.99 -13.40
C ASP A 28 19.14 7.06 -12.17
N VAL A 29 19.55 5.81 -12.41
CA VAL A 29 19.59 4.77 -11.38
C VAL A 29 21.05 4.35 -11.21
N PRO A 30 21.57 4.23 -9.97
CA PRO A 30 22.92 3.72 -9.73
C PRO A 30 23.16 2.37 -10.40
N GLY A 31 24.37 2.16 -10.92
CA GLY A 31 24.71 0.95 -11.71
C GLY A 31 24.41 -0.35 -10.96
N LEU A 32 24.65 -0.40 -9.65
CA LEU A 32 24.32 -1.56 -8.82
C LEU A 32 22.81 -1.90 -8.87
N GLN A 33 21.94 -0.91 -8.67
CA GLN A 33 20.48 -1.13 -8.72
C GLN A 33 20.01 -1.56 -10.11
N THR A 34 20.66 -1.06 -11.17
CA THR A 34 20.39 -1.50 -12.54
C THR A 34 20.75 -2.97 -12.72
N ILE A 35 21.92 -3.38 -12.24
CA ILE A 35 22.40 -4.77 -12.33
C ILE A 35 21.53 -5.71 -11.49
N MET A 36 21.11 -5.28 -10.30
CA MET A 36 20.22 -6.05 -9.41
C MET A 36 18.93 -6.47 -10.11
N ALA A 37 18.33 -5.62 -10.90
CA ALA A 37 17.14 -5.96 -11.67
C ALA A 37 17.35 -7.07 -12.72
N HIS A 38 18.59 -7.36 -13.09
CA HIS A 38 18.96 -8.43 -14.03
C HIS A 38 19.39 -9.71 -13.31
N ILE A 39 20.13 -9.59 -12.21
CA ILE A 39 20.58 -10.75 -11.41
C ILE A 39 19.42 -11.36 -10.64
N LEU A 40 18.58 -10.53 -10.04
CA LEU A 40 17.40 -10.92 -9.28
C LEU A 40 16.13 -10.47 -10.03
N PRO A 41 15.67 -11.26 -11.01
CA PRO A 41 14.60 -10.83 -11.92
C PRO A 41 13.20 -10.90 -11.31
N ASN A 42 12.98 -11.80 -10.35
CA ASN A 42 11.70 -11.98 -9.70
C ASN A 42 11.61 -11.10 -8.46
N ARG A 43 10.42 -10.69 -8.10
CA ARG A 43 10.18 -9.84 -6.93
C ARG A 43 10.38 -10.64 -5.64
N THR A 44 9.97 -11.89 -5.65
CA THR A 44 10.17 -12.83 -4.54
C THR A 44 11.62 -13.15 -4.22
N ASP A 45 12.55 -12.92 -5.16
CA ASP A 45 13.98 -13.12 -4.92
C ASP A 45 14.64 -11.92 -4.23
N CYS A 46 13.89 -10.79 -4.10
CA CYS A 46 14.39 -9.50 -3.63
C CYS A 46 13.58 -8.98 -2.43
N GLU A 47 12.96 -9.87 -1.70
CA GLU A 47 12.15 -9.51 -0.54
C GLU A 47 13.01 -9.14 0.65
N CYS A 48 12.79 -7.93 1.17
CA CYS A 48 13.32 -7.48 2.44
C CYS A 48 12.17 -7.45 3.45
N TYR A 49 12.34 -8.11 4.58
CA TYR A 49 11.32 -8.22 5.62
C TYR A 49 11.63 -7.26 6.76
N MET A 50 10.64 -6.47 7.15
CA MET A 50 10.73 -5.53 8.25
C MET A 50 9.53 -5.74 9.18
N GLN A 51 9.79 -5.84 10.48
CA GLN A 51 8.76 -5.90 11.51
C GLN A 51 9.07 -4.85 12.57
N ASP A 52 8.01 -4.20 13.03
CA ASP A 52 8.13 -3.24 14.13
C ASP A 52 6.81 -3.15 14.89
N SER A 53 6.90 -2.77 16.17
CA SER A 53 5.75 -2.54 17.05
C SER A 53 5.54 -1.03 17.18
N PHE A 54 4.43 -0.55 16.66
CA PHE A 54 4.08 0.86 16.62
C PHE A 54 3.22 1.22 17.84
N ASP A 55 3.65 2.22 18.59
CA ASP A 55 2.89 2.77 19.69
C ASP A 55 1.68 3.56 19.15
N VAL A 56 0.49 3.14 19.57
CA VAL A 56 -0.79 3.74 19.17
C VAL A 56 -1.53 4.38 20.35
N THR A 57 -0.84 4.52 21.49
CA THR A 57 -1.45 5.04 22.73
C THR A 57 -2.02 6.45 22.55
N GLU A 58 -1.32 7.32 21.81
CA GLU A 58 -1.80 8.68 21.52
C GLU A 58 -2.84 8.69 20.37
N LEU A 59 -2.72 7.74 19.45
CA LEU A 59 -3.64 7.64 18.31
C LEU A 59 -5.03 7.19 18.75
N LEU A 60 -5.17 6.27 19.71
CA LEU A 60 -6.46 5.71 20.11
C LEU A 60 -7.44 6.76 20.67
N PRO A 61 -7.06 7.65 21.62
CA PRO A 61 -7.94 8.70 22.10
C PRO A 61 -8.29 9.71 20.99
N PHE A 62 -7.35 10.08 20.13
CA PHE A 62 -7.60 10.93 18.98
C PHE A 62 -8.67 10.34 18.04
N LEU A 63 -8.59 9.04 17.73
CA LEU A 63 -9.60 8.36 16.93
C LEU A 63 -10.95 8.26 17.67
N ALA A 64 -10.94 8.13 19.00
CA ALA A 64 -12.17 8.10 19.80
C ALA A 64 -12.90 9.44 19.74
N GLU A 65 -12.20 10.56 19.86
CA GLU A 65 -12.74 11.91 19.71
C GLU A 65 -13.33 12.15 18.32
N LYS A 66 -12.60 11.76 17.27
CA LYS A 66 -13.13 11.83 15.89
C LYS A 66 -14.40 11.00 15.70
N ASN A 67 -14.43 9.80 16.23
CA ASN A 67 -15.61 8.94 16.13
C ASN A 67 -16.81 9.48 16.91
N ALA A 68 -16.58 10.25 17.97
CA ALA A 68 -17.66 10.95 18.68
C ALA A 68 -18.22 12.14 17.86
N SER A 69 -17.37 12.79 17.08
CA SER A 69 -17.75 13.91 16.21
C SER A 69 -18.42 13.49 14.90
N HIS A 70 -18.11 12.29 14.41
CA HIS A 70 -18.63 11.74 13.14
C HIS A 70 -19.30 10.38 13.33
N PRO A 71 -20.59 10.35 13.74
CA PRO A 71 -21.29 9.08 14.01
C PRO A 71 -21.61 8.26 12.76
N ASP A 72 -21.57 8.87 11.58
CA ASP A 72 -21.99 8.22 10.31
C ASP A 72 -21.00 7.15 9.82
N TYR A 73 -19.74 7.22 10.25
CA TYR A 73 -18.71 6.23 9.92
C TYR A 73 -17.67 6.13 11.04
N LYS A 74 -17.08 4.97 11.17
CA LYS A 74 -16.07 4.71 12.20
C LYS A 74 -14.66 4.74 11.61
N THR A 75 -13.85 5.70 12.05
CA THR A 75 -12.39 5.74 11.77
C THR A 75 -11.66 4.79 12.71
N SER A 76 -10.76 3.99 12.18
CA SER A 76 -9.99 2.98 12.92
C SER A 76 -8.49 3.17 12.71
N VAL A 77 -7.66 2.47 13.49
CA VAL A 77 -6.20 2.44 13.31
C VAL A 77 -5.82 2.01 11.89
N PHE A 78 -6.63 1.16 11.24
CA PHE A 78 -6.39 0.78 9.84
C PHE A 78 -6.56 1.96 8.87
N HIS A 79 -7.55 2.83 9.09
CA HIS A 79 -7.71 4.05 8.29
C HIS A 79 -6.55 5.04 8.53
N ALA A 80 -6.11 5.18 9.78
CA ALA A 80 -4.92 5.97 10.11
C ALA A 80 -3.67 5.42 9.41
N LEU A 81 -3.51 4.10 9.36
CA LEU A 81 -2.39 3.47 8.65
C LEU A 81 -2.48 3.68 7.13
N LEU A 82 -3.67 3.62 6.52
CA LEU A 82 -3.86 3.96 5.11
C LEU A 82 -3.44 5.41 4.83
N MET A 83 -3.80 6.35 5.72
CA MET A 83 -3.40 7.76 5.60
C MET A 83 -1.89 7.92 5.77
N CYS A 84 -1.29 7.24 6.76
CA CYS A 84 0.16 7.21 6.95
C CYS A 84 0.89 6.66 5.73
N ALA A 85 0.39 5.56 5.16
CA ALA A 85 0.97 4.95 3.95
C ALA A 85 0.92 5.91 2.76
N ALA A 86 -0.22 6.59 2.55
CA ALA A 86 -0.37 7.58 1.49
C ALA A 86 0.61 8.75 1.68
N ARG A 87 0.69 9.33 2.89
CA ARG A 87 1.60 10.42 3.20
C ARG A 87 3.07 9.99 3.10
N MET A 88 3.40 8.81 3.61
CA MET A 88 4.75 8.27 3.50
C MET A 88 5.19 8.19 2.04
N VAL A 89 4.35 7.67 1.14
CA VAL A 89 4.70 7.60 -0.29
C VAL A 89 4.79 8.99 -0.92
N THR A 90 3.92 9.92 -0.51
CA THR A 90 3.95 11.32 -0.98
C THR A 90 5.27 12.00 -0.64
N GLU A 91 5.74 11.86 0.61
CA GLU A 91 6.97 12.51 1.08
C GLU A 91 8.24 11.70 0.75
N ARG A 92 8.09 10.40 0.49
CA ARG A 92 9.17 9.47 0.18
C ARG A 92 8.96 8.82 -1.18
N PRO A 93 9.19 9.53 -2.30
CA PRO A 93 8.78 9.11 -3.65
C PRO A 93 9.44 7.82 -4.14
N LYS A 94 10.60 7.40 -3.61
CA LYS A 94 11.17 6.09 -3.95
C LYS A 94 10.25 4.93 -3.52
N MET A 95 9.38 5.13 -2.50
CA MET A 95 8.37 4.14 -2.10
C MET A 95 7.28 3.94 -3.17
N ASN A 96 7.19 4.83 -4.16
CA ASN A 96 6.26 4.70 -5.30
C ASN A 96 6.90 4.03 -6.52
N ARG A 97 8.08 3.42 -6.35
CA ARG A 97 8.79 2.75 -7.44
C ARG A 97 8.41 1.28 -7.55
N PHE A 98 8.69 0.72 -8.71
CA PHE A 98 8.57 -0.71 -8.97
C PHE A 98 9.55 -1.16 -10.05
N ILE A 99 9.86 -2.44 -10.06
CA ILE A 99 10.68 -3.06 -11.10
C ILE A 99 9.77 -3.89 -12.01
N GLN A 100 9.84 -3.63 -13.32
CA GLN A 100 9.17 -4.45 -14.33
C GLN A 100 9.98 -4.43 -15.62
N GLY A 101 10.01 -5.56 -16.35
CA GLY A 101 10.81 -5.66 -17.55
C GLY A 101 12.30 -5.35 -17.34
N ARG A 102 12.83 -5.63 -16.14
CA ARG A 102 14.20 -5.34 -15.68
C ARG A 102 14.57 -3.86 -15.67
N ARG A 103 13.56 -3.00 -15.54
CA ARG A 103 13.72 -1.55 -15.44
C ARG A 103 13.00 -1.03 -14.21
N MET A 104 13.53 0.03 -13.64
CA MET A 104 12.90 0.75 -12.54
C MET A 104 11.94 1.81 -13.10
N TYR A 105 10.74 1.82 -12.57
CA TYR A 105 9.72 2.81 -12.88
C TYR A 105 9.24 3.50 -11.61
N GLU A 106 8.78 4.72 -11.75
CA GLU A 106 8.08 5.47 -10.71
C GLU A 106 6.64 5.68 -11.18
N ARG A 107 5.67 5.31 -10.35
CA ARG A 107 4.24 5.42 -10.70
C ARG A 107 3.81 6.86 -10.87
N TYR A 108 2.84 7.08 -11.74
CA TYR A 108 2.23 8.39 -11.90
C TYR A 108 1.28 8.73 -10.75
N GLU A 109 0.69 7.72 -10.13
CA GLU A 109 -0.29 7.85 -9.05
C GLU A 109 0.11 6.98 -7.87
N ILE A 110 -0.23 7.44 -6.67
CA ILE A 110 -0.15 6.62 -5.46
C ILE A 110 -1.43 5.79 -5.39
N SER A 111 -1.29 4.50 -5.18
CA SER A 111 -2.43 3.61 -5.04
C SER A 111 -2.25 2.66 -3.86
N LEU A 112 -3.29 2.52 -3.08
CA LEU A 112 -3.35 1.61 -1.95
C LEU A 112 -4.34 0.50 -2.27
N ALA A 113 -3.97 -0.73 -1.99
CA ALA A 113 -4.87 -1.86 -2.08
C ALA A 113 -5.03 -2.51 -0.71
N PHE A 114 -6.18 -3.08 -0.44
CA PHE A 114 -6.43 -3.84 0.79
C PHE A 114 -7.53 -4.87 0.60
N VAL A 115 -7.55 -5.85 1.50
CA VAL A 115 -8.57 -6.88 1.53
C VAL A 115 -9.68 -6.47 2.49
N ALA A 116 -10.92 -6.55 2.04
CA ALA A 116 -12.10 -6.41 2.89
C ALA A 116 -12.90 -7.72 2.86
N LYS A 117 -13.12 -8.37 4.01
CA LYS A 117 -14.03 -9.52 4.07
C LYS A 117 -15.48 -9.08 3.88
N ARG A 118 -16.16 -9.72 2.95
CA ARG A 118 -17.61 -9.52 2.76
C ARG A 118 -18.40 -10.10 3.95
N ARG A 119 -17.98 -11.26 4.45
CA ARG A 119 -18.50 -11.92 5.66
C ARG A 119 -17.36 -12.50 6.47
N PHE A 120 -17.41 -12.35 7.81
CA PHE A 120 -16.43 -12.97 8.74
C PHE A 120 -16.82 -14.43 9.00
N GLN A 121 -16.60 -15.29 8.01
CA GLN A 121 -16.83 -16.73 8.03
C GLN A 121 -15.69 -17.40 7.25
N ASP A 122 -15.42 -18.69 7.52
CA ASP A 122 -14.32 -19.44 6.88
C ASP A 122 -14.45 -19.46 5.34
N ASN A 123 -15.68 -19.56 4.83
CA ASN A 123 -15.99 -19.51 3.41
C ASN A 123 -16.45 -18.10 2.96
N GLY A 124 -16.17 -17.06 3.78
CA GLY A 124 -16.56 -15.69 3.46
C GLY A 124 -15.71 -15.14 2.31
N GLU A 125 -16.35 -14.72 1.23
CA GLU A 125 -15.67 -14.09 0.10
C GLU A 125 -14.89 -12.85 0.54
N GLU A 126 -13.69 -12.72 0.00
CA GLU A 126 -12.83 -11.55 0.17
C GLU A 126 -13.01 -10.62 -1.02
N ALA A 127 -13.15 -9.33 -0.75
CA ALA A 127 -13.19 -8.32 -1.78
C ALA A 127 -11.84 -7.58 -1.80
N LEU A 128 -11.22 -7.56 -2.97
CA LEU A 128 -10.01 -6.79 -3.20
C LEU A 128 -10.39 -5.33 -3.48
N MET A 129 -9.88 -4.43 -2.67
CA MET A 129 -10.17 -3.00 -2.75
C MET A 129 -8.97 -2.27 -3.31
N PHE A 130 -9.20 -1.38 -4.27
CA PHE A 130 -8.18 -0.51 -4.84
C PHE A 130 -8.59 0.95 -4.59
N PHE A 131 -7.69 1.74 -4.02
CA PHE A 131 -7.95 3.11 -3.59
C PHE A 131 -6.83 4.05 -4.03
N VAL A 132 -7.19 5.16 -4.65
CA VAL A 132 -6.25 6.23 -5.03
C VAL A 132 -6.53 7.44 -4.13
N PRO A 133 -5.60 7.80 -3.23
CA PRO A 133 -5.71 8.99 -2.39
C PRO A 133 -5.67 10.26 -3.26
N ARG A 134 -6.34 11.31 -2.81
CA ARG A 134 -6.33 12.64 -3.44
C ARG A 134 -5.26 13.52 -2.77
N GLY A 135 -4.82 14.56 -3.46
CA GLY A 135 -3.87 15.51 -2.87
C GLY A 135 -4.42 16.29 -1.68
N ASP A 136 -5.72 16.55 -1.66
CA ASP A 136 -6.46 17.20 -0.57
C ASP A 136 -7.01 16.22 0.48
N GLU A 137 -6.62 14.93 0.40
CA GLU A 137 -7.11 13.89 1.31
C GLU A 137 -6.67 14.16 2.75
N THR A 138 -7.60 14.06 3.68
CA THR A 138 -7.40 14.07 5.15
C THR A 138 -7.83 12.72 5.72
N LEU A 139 -7.56 12.45 7.00
CA LEU A 139 -8.02 11.21 7.64
C LEU A 139 -9.52 11.03 7.56
N ASP A 140 -10.30 12.11 7.73
CA ASP A 140 -11.76 12.05 7.69
C ASP A 140 -12.28 11.75 6.29
N SER A 141 -11.79 12.46 5.26
CA SER A 141 -12.21 12.24 3.88
C SER A 141 -11.82 10.85 3.39
N LEU A 142 -10.62 10.38 3.73
CA LEU A 142 -10.16 9.03 3.42
C LEU A 142 -11.06 7.98 4.10
N SER A 143 -11.34 8.14 5.39
CA SER A 143 -12.17 7.20 6.16
C SER A 143 -13.57 7.10 5.58
N ALA A 144 -14.20 8.23 5.30
CA ALA A 144 -15.55 8.27 4.69
C ALA A 144 -15.58 7.55 3.32
N ARG A 145 -14.58 7.83 2.47
CA ARG A 145 -14.47 7.20 1.13
C ARG A 145 -14.21 5.69 1.22
N VAL A 146 -13.32 5.27 2.13
CA VAL A 146 -13.02 3.84 2.33
C VAL A 146 -14.24 3.11 2.85
N VAL A 147 -14.92 3.63 3.87
CA VAL A 147 -16.14 3.04 4.43
C VAL A 147 -17.25 2.98 3.37
N GLY A 148 -17.46 4.06 2.62
CA GLY A 148 -18.43 4.10 1.52
C GLY A 148 -18.16 3.01 0.48
N LYS A 149 -16.90 2.90 0.02
CA LYS A 149 -16.48 1.90 -0.97
C LYS A 149 -16.65 0.46 -0.45
N VAL A 150 -16.31 0.20 0.81
CA VAL A 150 -16.52 -1.12 1.43
C VAL A 150 -18.01 -1.44 1.55
N ALA A 151 -18.85 -0.45 1.92
CA ALA A 151 -20.29 -0.63 2.01
C ALA A 151 -20.94 -0.92 0.65
N GLU A 152 -20.51 -0.23 -0.41
CA GLU A 152 -20.96 -0.50 -1.79
C GLU A 152 -20.59 -1.92 -2.21
N THR A 153 -19.33 -2.33 -1.99
CA THR A 153 -18.86 -3.67 -2.33
C THR A 153 -19.59 -4.78 -1.56
N ARG A 154 -19.96 -4.53 -0.30
CA ARG A 154 -20.79 -5.47 0.47
C ARG A 154 -22.23 -5.54 -0.03
N LYS A 155 -22.81 -4.45 -0.53
CA LYS A 155 -24.16 -4.41 -1.11
C LYS A 155 -24.20 -5.04 -2.50
N SER A 156 -23.16 -4.86 -3.32
CA SER A 156 -23.06 -5.42 -4.67
C SER A 156 -22.74 -6.93 -4.70
N ALA A 157 -22.68 -7.59 -3.55
CA ALA A 157 -22.49 -9.04 -3.42
C ALA A 157 -23.56 -9.91 -4.15
N THR A 158 -24.53 -9.29 -4.78
CA THR A 158 -25.57 -9.93 -5.61
C THR A 158 -25.42 -9.65 -7.11
N SER A 159 -24.45 -8.84 -7.55
CA SER A 159 -24.22 -8.56 -8.98
C SER A 159 -22.86 -9.06 -9.40
N ASP A 160 -22.83 -10.14 -10.14
CA ASP A 160 -21.71 -10.71 -10.89
C ASP A 160 -21.12 -9.69 -11.87
N GLY A 161 -20.05 -8.99 -11.48
CA GLY A 161 -19.46 -8.05 -12.41
C GLY A 161 -18.24 -7.33 -11.86
N GLY A 162 -17.13 -7.99 -11.71
CA GLY A 162 -15.89 -7.40 -11.27
C GLY A 162 -14.68 -8.28 -11.64
N ILE A 163 -13.52 -7.96 -11.10
CA ILE A 163 -12.28 -8.75 -11.25
C ILE A 163 -12.53 -10.22 -10.85
N ASP A 164 -13.38 -10.46 -9.85
CA ASP A 164 -13.74 -11.82 -9.39
C ASP A 164 -14.40 -12.64 -10.50
N SER A 165 -15.33 -12.09 -11.28
CA SER A 165 -15.97 -12.79 -12.40
C SER A 165 -14.98 -13.11 -13.54
N VAL A 166 -13.99 -12.25 -13.74
CA VAL A 166 -12.91 -12.48 -14.69
C VAL A 166 -12.01 -13.63 -14.20
N ILE A 167 -11.67 -13.64 -12.92
CA ILE A 167 -10.88 -14.71 -12.27
C ILE A 167 -11.62 -16.04 -12.37
N ASP A 168 -12.91 -16.07 -12.04
CA ASP A 168 -13.75 -17.28 -12.17
C ASP A 168 -13.86 -17.76 -13.60
N GLY A 169 -13.92 -16.85 -14.57
CA GLY A 169 -13.85 -17.17 -15.99
C GLY A 169 -12.52 -17.83 -16.35
N PHE A 170 -11.40 -17.30 -15.87
CA PHE A 170 -10.08 -17.88 -16.07
C PHE A 170 -9.92 -19.25 -15.41
N ALA A 171 -10.50 -19.48 -14.25
CA ALA A 171 -10.44 -20.76 -13.54
C ALA A 171 -11.11 -21.92 -14.32
N LYS A 172 -12.04 -21.63 -15.21
CA LYS A 172 -12.73 -22.62 -16.07
C LYS A 172 -11.96 -22.97 -17.33
N ILE A 173 -10.88 -22.25 -17.66
CA ILE A 173 -10.08 -22.48 -18.86
C ILE A 173 -9.20 -23.73 -18.66
N PRO A 174 -9.07 -24.61 -19.70
CA PRO A 174 -8.16 -25.74 -19.64
C PRO A 174 -6.73 -25.31 -19.30
N ARG A 175 -6.05 -26.08 -18.43
CA ARG A 175 -4.74 -25.74 -17.84
C ARG A 175 -3.71 -25.27 -18.86
N VAL A 176 -3.61 -25.96 -20.03
CA VAL A 176 -2.60 -25.63 -21.05
C VAL A 176 -2.89 -24.25 -21.65
N LEU A 177 -4.17 -23.95 -21.93
CA LEU A 177 -4.57 -22.66 -22.49
C LEU A 177 -4.41 -21.55 -21.45
N LEU A 178 -4.75 -21.80 -20.19
CA LEU A 178 -4.51 -20.85 -19.10
C LEU A 178 -3.02 -20.52 -18.94
N MET A 179 -2.14 -21.52 -18.98
CA MET A 179 -0.70 -21.30 -18.93
C MET A 179 -0.21 -20.43 -20.08
N LEU A 180 -0.72 -20.64 -21.29
CA LEU A 180 -0.38 -19.84 -22.47
C LEU A 180 -0.85 -18.39 -22.30
N ILE A 181 -2.09 -18.19 -21.85
CA ILE A 181 -2.66 -16.85 -21.62
C ILE A 181 -1.82 -16.09 -20.58
N ILE A 182 -1.53 -16.71 -19.43
CA ILE A 182 -0.72 -16.08 -18.37
C ILE A 182 0.70 -15.75 -18.91
N ARG A 183 1.28 -16.63 -19.73
CA ARG A 183 2.59 -16.37 -20.34
C ARG A 183 2.55 -15.16 -21.27
N ILE A 184 1.51 -15.03 -22.07
CA ILE A 184 1.29 -13.88 -22.96
C ILE A 184 1.10 -12.60 -22.14
N ILE A 185 0.26 -12.63 -21.08
CA ILE A 185 0.03 -11.47 -20.20
C ILE A 185 1.35 -11.03 -19.56
N ARG A 186 2.14 -11.96 -19.03
CA ARG A 186 3.46 -11.65 -18.45
C ARG A 186 4.43 -11.08 -19.48
N TRP A 187 4.39 -11.56 -20.70
CA TRP A 187 5.21 -11.04 -21.79
C TRP A 187 4.79 -9.61 -22.18
N LEU A 188 3.49 -9.33 -22.29
CA LEU A 188 2.97 -7.99 -22.52
C LEU A 188 3.35 -7.03 -21.37
N ASP A 189 3.25 -7.49 -20.12
CA ASP A 189 3.61 -6.71 -18.93
C ASP A 189 5.11 -6.42 -18.89
N PHE A 190 5.95 -7.37 -19.27
CA PHE A 190 7.40 -7.16 -19.38
C PHE A 190 7.73 -5.97 -20.31
N TRP A 191 7.01 -5.83 -21.42
CA TRP A 191 7.20 -4.72 -22.36
C TRP A 191 6.37 -3.47 -22.05
N GLY A 192 5.54 -3.50 -21.00
CA GLY A 192 4.71 -2.37 -20.58
C GLY A 192 3.52 -2.06 -21.49
N VAL A 193 3.04 -3.07 -22.19
CA VAL A 193 1.89 -2.96 -23.14
C VAL A 193 0.63 -3.70 -22.68
N ASN A 194 0.46 -3.85 -21.37
CA ASN A 194 -0.71 -4.50 -20.78
C ASN A 194 -2.02 -3.80 -21.14
N PRO A 195 -3.07 -4.57 -21.47
CA PRO A 195 -4.43 -4.04 -21.61
C PRO A 195 -4.92 -3.40 -20.30
N LYS A 196 -5.59 -2.25 -20.41
CA LYS A 196 -6.18 -1.54 -19.25
C LYS A 196 -7.12 -2.43 -18.45
N ALA A 197 -7.94 -3.20 -19.13
CA ALA A 197 -8.92 -4.09 -18.52
C ALA A 197 -8.30 -5.14 -17.55
N LEU A 198 -7.00 -5.40 -17.66
CA LEU A 198 -6.28 -6.36 -16.82
C LEU A 198 -5.45 -5.70 -15.71
N THR A 199 -5.33 -4.38 -15.70
CA THR A 199 -4.44 -3.68 -14.77
C THR A 199 -5.15 -2.62 -13.95
N ASP A 200 -6.19 -1.99 -14.50
CA ASP A 200 -6.88 -0.91 -13.83
C ASP A 200 -7.75 -1.46 -12.69
N GLY A 201 -7.42 -1.07 -11.46
CA GLY A 201 -8.09 -1.57 -10.26
C GLY A 201 -7.59 -2.93 -9.74
N ASP A 202 -6.65 -3.59 -10.42
CA ASP A 202 -6.03 -4.80 -9.90
C ASP A 202 -5.07 -4.45 -8.74
N PRO A 203 -5.30 -4.98 -7.52
CA PRO A 203 -4.45 -4.76 -6.35
C PRO A 203 -2.98 -5.12 -6.56
N ASN A 204 -2.68 -6.07 -7.46
CA ASN A 204 -1.30 -6.44 -7.79
C ASN A 204 -0.53 -5.32 -8.51
N TYR A 205 -1.21 -4.28 -8.97
CA TYR A 205 -0.61 -3.09 -9.58
C TYR A 205 -0.60 -1.88 -8.65
N SER A 206 -0.95 -2.05 -7.36
CA SER A 206 -0.93 -0.98 -6.37
C SER A 206 0.49 -0.61 -5.93
N THR A 207 0.63 0.58 -5.32
CA THR A 207 1.87 1.01 -4.67
C THR A 207 2.12 0.20 -3.40
N ILE A 208 1.12 0.13 -2.51
CA ILE A 208 1.15 -0.62 -1.27
C ILE A 208 -0.10 -1.49 -1.19
N PHE A 209 0.09 -2.76 -0.85
CA PHE A 209 -0.99 -3.67 -0.51
C PHE A 209 -1.02 -3.87 1.01
N LEU A 210 -2.18 -3.63 1.63
CA LEU A 210 -2.34 -3.73 3.08
C LEU A 210 -3.32 -4.87 3.44
N SER A 211 -2.95 -5.66 4.44
CA SER A 211 -3.82 -6.72 5.00
C SER A 211 -4.03 -6.48 6.49
N ASN A 212 -5.29 -6.30 6.91
CA ASN A 212 -5.67 -6.07 8.30
C ASN A 212 -6.00 -7.40 9.00
N LEU A 213 -5.00 -8.07 9.51
CA LEU A 213 -5.14 -9.32 10.26
C LEU A 213 -5.68 -9.10 11.68
N GLY A 214 -5.49 -7.88 12.23
CA GLY A 214 -6.06 -7.50 13.52
C GLY A 214 -7.59 -7.55 13.54
N SER A 215 -8.25 -7.36 12.39
CA SER A 215 -9.70 -7.51 12.27
C SER A 215 -10.22 -8.93 12.52
N ILE A 216 -9.36 -9.92 12.36
CA ILE A 216 -9.61 -11.35 12.65
C ILE A 216 -8.83 -11.85 13.87
N LYS A 217 -8.30 -10.93 14.68
CA LYS A 217 -7.53 -11.22 15.91
C LYS A 217 -6.25 -12.04 15.67
N ALA A 218 -5.63 -11.91 14.50
CA ALA A 218 -4.37 -12.56 14.18
C ALA A 218 -3.19 -11.60 14.38
N PRO A 219 -1.98 -12.13 14.68
CA PRO A 219 -0.75 -11.34 14.74
C PRO A 219 -0.35 -10.84 13.34
N ALA A 220 0.54 -9.85 13.29
CA ALA A 220 1.19 -9.47 12.05
C ALA A 220 2.10 -10.61 11.57
N VAL A 221 2.11 -10.83 10.26
CA VAL A 221 2.97 -11.82 9.61
C VAL A 221 3.66 -11.17 8.41
N TYR A 222 4.70 -11.80 7.89
CA TYR A 222 5.23 -11.41 6.58
C TYR A 222 4.42 -12.10 5.49
N HIS A 223 4.03 -11.33 4.50
CA HIS A 223 3.36 -11.84 3.33
C HIS A 223 4.25 -11.64 2.11
N HIS A 224 4.41 -12.66 1.27
CA HIS A 224 5.23 -12.57 0.08
C HIS A 224 4.71 -11.53 -0.92
N LEU A 225 5.61 -10.97 -1.71
CA LEU A 225 5.26 -10.19 -2.90
C LEU A 225 4.83 -11.12 -4.04
N ASN A 226 4.02 -10.61 -4.97
CA ASN A 226 3.59 -11.37 -6.13
C ASN A 226 4.51 -11.07 -7.33
N ASN A 227 4.95 -12.12 -8.05
CA ASN A 227 5.67 -11.97 -9.31
C ASN A 227 4.76 -11.56 -10.50
N TYR A 228 3.45 -11.56 -10.28
CA TYR A 228 2.47 -10.98 -11.18
C TYR A 228 2.17 -9.54 -10.74
N GLY A 229 2.00 -8.64 -11.72
CA GLY A 229 1.77 -7.23 -11.41
C GLY A 229 3.06 -6.47 -11.06
N THR A 230 2.89 -5.36 -10.35
CA THR A 230 3.99 -4.41 -10.05
C THR A 230 4.03 -3.96 -8.59
N ASN A 231 3.20 -4.54 -7.71
CA ASN A 231 3.21 -4.21 -6.29
C ASN A 231 4.59 -4.48 -5.68
N SER A 232 5.15 -3.50 -4.98
CA SER A 232 6.51 -3.56 -4.41
C SER A 232 6.53 -3.50 -2.87
N ILE A 233 5.37 -3.31 -2.24
CA ILE A 233 5.25 -3.18 -0.79
C ILE A 233 3.99 -3.91 -0.33
N MET A 234 4.15 -4.89 0.55
CA MET A 234 3.08 -5.60 1.22
C MET A 234 3.17 -5.32 2.71
N VAL A 235 2.07 -4.91 3.33
CA VAL A 235 2.00 -4.58 4.75
C VAL A 235 0.91 -5.40 5.42
N THR A 236 1.22 -6.04 6.51
CA THR A 236 0.26 -6.72 7.37
C THR A 236 0.18 -6.03 8.73
N VAL A 237 -1.02 -5.93 9.25
CA VAL A 237 -1.32 -5.24 10.52
C VAL A 237 -1.90 -6.26 11.48
N GLY A 238 -1.26 -6.43 12.62
CA GLY A 238 -1.69 -7.35 13.66
C GLY A 238 -2.75 -6.76 14.61
N THR A 239 -3.05 -7.51 15.64
CA THR A 239 -3.96 -7.10 16.71
C THR A 239 -3.29 -6.08 17.62
N ILE A 240 -4.03 -5.06 18.06
CA ILE A 240 -3.57 -4.13 19.09
C ILE A 240 -3.50 -4.88 20.42
N HIS A 241 -2.39 -4.72 21.14
CA HIS A 241 -2.16 -5.34 22.45
C HIS A 241 -1.40 -4.40 23.37
N LYS A 242 -1.33 -4.74 24.66
CA LYS A 242 -0.59 -3.96 25.66
C LYS A 242 0.82 -4.51 25.80
N GLU A 243 1.80 -3.60 25.83
CA GLU A 243 3.22 -3.90 26.00
C GLU A 243 3.82 -3.00 27.08
N GLU A 244 4.66 -3.56 27.95
CA GLU A 244 5.46 -2.77 28.88
C GLU A 244 6.67 -2.17 28.14
N ARG A 245 6.79 -0.86 28.13
CA ARG A 245 7.91 -0.15 27.50
C ARG A 245 8.69 0.67 28.52
N ILE A 246 10.01 0.66 28.36
CA ILE A 246 10.90 1.55 29.12
C ILE A 246 10.98 2.87 28.36
N MET A 247 10.54 3.93 29.02
CA MET A 247 10.54 5.29 28.47
C MET A 247 11.95 5.91 28.55
N PRO A 248 12.23 6.99 27.79
CA PRO A 248 13.53 7.67 27.81
C PRO A 248 13.99 8.15 29.18
N ASP A 249 13.06 8.42 30.09
CA ASP A 249 13.33 8.79 31.49
C ASP A 249 13.60 7.60 32.41
N GLY A 250 13.60 6.37 31.87
CA GLY A 250 13.78 5.11 32.59
C GLY A 250 12.50 4.58 33.28
N SER A 251 11.38 5.28 33.21
CA SER A 251 10.10 4.81 33.74
C SER A 251 9.55 3.66 32.90
N LYS A 252 8.75 2.78 33.53
CA LYS A 252 8.03 1.71 32.86
C LYS A 252 6.58 2.13 32.64
N GLN A 253 6.12 2.05 31.41
CA GLN A 253 4.75 2.37 31.04
C GLN A 253 4.12 1.25 30.24
N ILE A 254 2.85 0.98 30.48
CA ILE A 254 2.06 0.08 29.64
C ILE A 254 1.53 0.93 28.48
N ARG A 255 1.91 0.53 27.25
CA ARG A 255 1.52 1.22 26.03
C ARG A 255 0.63 0.30 25.20
N ASP A 256 -0.30 0.90 24.46
CA ASP A 256 -1.04 0.18 23.44
C ASP A 256 -0.22 0.17 22.15
N VAL A 257 0.06 -1.02 21.63
CA VAL A 257 0.90 -1.21 20.45
C VAL A 257 0.22 -2.05 19.38
N VAL A 258 0.60 -1.82 18.15
CA VAL A 258 0.21 -2.65 17.00
C VAL A 258 1.45 -3.12 16.27
N ASP A 259 1.54 -4.42 16.04
CA ASP A 259 2.62 -4.98 15.23
C ASP A 259 2.30 -4.82 13.75
N ILE A 260 3.31 -4.40 13.00
CA ILE A 260 3.24 -4.26 11.55
C ILE A 260 4.38 -5.07 10.94
N GLY A 261 4.03 -6.01 10.06
CA GLY A 261 4.96 -6.71 9.20
C GLY A 261 4.95 -6.10 7.80
N ALA A 262 6.11 -5.85 7.23
CA ALA A 262 6.25 -5.33 5.88
C ALA A 262 7.21 -6.19 5.07
N THR A 263 6.83 -6.49 3.84
CA THR A 263 7.67 -7.12 2.82
C THR A 263 7.86 -6.12 1.67
N LEU A 264 9.10 -5.84 1.35
CA LEU A 264 9.50 -4.77 0.44
C LEU A 264 10.39 -5.34 -0.66
N ASP A 265 10.23 -4.84 -1.89
CA ASP A 265 11.18 -5.10 -2.97
C ASP A 265 12.43 -4.23 -2.75
N GLU A 266 13.54 -4.82 -2.30
CA GLU A 266 14.77 -4.09 -1.95
C GLU A 266 15.40 -3.33 -3.12
N ARG A 267 15.02 -3.66 -4.36
CA ARG A 267 15.54 -3.00 -5.56
C ARG A 267 15.03 -1.57 -5.73
N ILE A 268 13.88 -1.19 -5.12
CA ILE A 268 13.29 0.14 -5.30
C ILE A 268 13.99 1.23 -4.48
N ALA A 269 14.55 0.87 -3.31
CA ALA A 269 15.28 1.77 -2.43
C ALA A 269 16.20 0.96 -1.50
N ASP A 270 17.14 1.62 -0.85
CA ASP A 270 18.02 1.01 0.14
C ASP A 270 17.37 0.93 1.53
N GLY A 271 17.96 0.10 2.41
CA GLY A 271 17.45 -0.13 3.77
C GLY A 271 17.42 1.14 4.63
N PHE A 272 18.34 2.08 4.41
CA PHE A 272 18.35 3.36 5.10
C PHE A 272 17.13 4.22 4.72
N TYR A 273 16.77 4.21 3.45
CA TYR A 273 15.57 4.88 2.97
C TYR A 273 14.31 4.28 3.57
N PHE A 274 14.22 2.95 3.63
CA PHE A 274 13.09 2.24 4.24
C PHE A 274 12.99 2.56 5.73
N ALA A 275 14.09 2.45 6.49
CA ALA A 275 14.10 2.73 7.93
C ALA A 275 13.63 4.16 8.26
N ARG A 276 14.08 5.15 7.49
CA ARG A 276 13.61 6.54 7.65
C ARG A 276 12.14 6.71 7.28
N SER A 277 11.63 5.95 6.31
CA SER A 277 10.21 5.98 5.95
C SER A 277 9.33 5.44 7.09
N LEU A 278 9.80 4.40 7.80
CA LEU A 278 9.10 3.88 8.99
C LEU A 278 9.12 4.87 10.17
N LYS A 279 10.22 5.63 10.33
CA LYS A 279 10.27 6.69 11.37
C LYS A 279 9.18 7.74 11.16
N LEU A 280 8.89 8.11 9.91
CA LEU A 280 7.78 9.02 9.60
C LEU A 280 6.43 8.43 10.05
N VAL A 281 6.18 7.13 9.82
CA VAL A 281 4.94 6.50 10.27
C VAL A 281 4.83 6.51 11.80
N LYS A 282 5.92 6.19 12.51
CA LYS A 282 5.97 6.28 13.99
C LYS A 282 5.69 7.70 14.48
N HIS A 283 6.27 8.69 13.82
CA HIS A 283 6.04 10.10 14.17
C HIS A 283 4.57 10.49 14.00
N MET A 284 3.93 10.07 12.92
CA MET A 284 2.50 10.36 12.71
C MET A 284 1.59 9.66 13.73
N PHE A 285 1.97 8.49 14.24
CA PHE A 285 1.22 7.83 15.31
C PHE A 285 1.39 8.51 16.67
N ALA A 286 2.56 9.10 16.92
CA ALA A 286 2.82 9.91 18.11
C ALA A 286 2.19 11.32 18.01
N HIS A 287 1.94 11.80 16.79
CA HIS A 287 1.37 13.11 16.46
C HIS A 287 0.19 12.94 15.51
N PRO A 288 -0.94 12.35 15.97
CA PRO A 288 -2.04 11.96 15.11
C PRO A 288 -2.78 13.13 14.46
N GLU A 289 -2.62 14.36 14.96
CA GLU A 289 -3.12 15.59 14.34
C GLU A 289 -2.54 15.86 12.94
N LEU A 290 -1.37 15.27 12.63
CA LEU A 290 -0.77 15.34 11.30
C LEU A 290 -1.59 14.58 10.25
N LEU A 291 -2.43 13.64 10.65
CA LEU A 291 -3.29 12.88 9.75
C LEU A 291 -4.48 13.69 9.23
N ASP A 292 -4.79 14.81 9.89
CA ASP A 292 -5.84 15.73 9.46
C ASP A 292 -5.36 16.78 8.46
N ARG A 293 -4.04 16.90 8.27
CA ARG A 293 -3.50 17.76 7.22
C ARG A 293 -3.71 17.13 5.86
N PRO A 294 -4.07 17.90 4.82
CA PRO A 294 -4.14 17.42 3.45
C PRO A 294 -2.81 16.76 3.01
N LEU A 295 -2.87 15.74 2.15
CA LEU A 295 -1.67 15.04 1.67
C LEU A 295 -0.71 15.94 0.89
N ASN A 296 -1.20 17.02 0.29
CA ASN A 296 -0.38 18.01 -0.41
C ASN A 296 0.37 18.96 0.52
N GLU A 297 0.10 18.94 1.80
CA GLU A 297 0.87 19.66 2.81
C GLU A 297 1.92 18.72 3.42
N PRO A 298 3.18 19.15 3.57
CA PRO A 298 4.22 18.32 4.18
C PRO A 298 3.94 18.09 5.68
N SER A 299 4.34 16.92 6.18
CA SER A 299 4.23 16.63 7.62
C SER A 299 5.10 17.52 8.49
N GLY A 300 6.18 18.06 7.92
CA GLY A 300 7.21 18.80 8.66
C GLY A 300 8.20 17.88 9.40
N PHE A 301 8.14 16.57 9.14
CA PHE A 301 9.07 15.60 9.72
C PHE A 301 10.50 15.85 9.22
N ASP A 302 11.44 15.96 10.16
CA ASP A 302 12.85 16.04 9.85
C ASP A 302 13.43 14.65 9.60
N TYR A 303 14.01 14.48 8.43
CA TYR A 303 14.64 13.22 8.02
C TYR A 303 16.15 13.18 8.32
N GLU A 304 16.74 14.20 8.96
CA GLU A 304 18.16 14.24 9.30
C GLU A 304 18.55 13.38 10.53
#